data_6510f6c3f116d376122e02b081981541
#
_entry.id   6510f6c3f116d376122e02b081981541
#
_cell.length_a   1.000
_cell.length_b   1.000
_cell.length_c   1.000
_cell.angle_alpha   90.00
_cell.angle_beta   90.00
_cell.angle_gamma   90.00
#
_symmetry.space_group_name_H-M   'P 1'
#
loop_
_entity.id
_entity.type
_entity.pdbx_description
1 polymer ?
#
loop_
_entity_poly.entity_id
_entity_poly.type
_entity_poly.pdbx_seq_one_letter_code
_entity_poly.pdbx_strand_id
1 'polypeptide(L)'
;MKQFNTVVLDITVAILDFLYKGRDYQRFWVLEEIARAPYFAFLSVLHFRESMGLRGPEHLYLMKQHFEQSVNETEHLEYMESRGGNAYFIDRFVAKHLVLIYYWVNVVYYWLSPRAAYHLSYEVEIHAAETYAKFLALNGHDDKILEILNDELHHSKELHDAMEMIHV
;
A
#
# COMPACT_ATOMS: atom_id res chain seq x y z
N MET A 1 -12.66 -12.89 7.76
CA MET A 1 -11.44 -12.15 7.40
C MET A 1 -11.72 -10.94 6.50
N LYS A 2 -12.48 -11.08 5.39
CA LYS A 2 -12.82 -9.93 4.54
C LYS A 2 -13.47 -8.78 5.32
N GLN A 3 -14.53 -9.04 6.09
CA GLN A 3 -15.17 -8.01 6.93
C GLN A 3 -14.22 -7.34 7.93
N PHE A 4 -13.25 -8.07 8.48
CA PHE A 4 -12.24 -7.52 9.37
C PHE A 4 -11.33 -6.52 8.63
N ASN A 5 -10.84 -6.87 7.44
CA ASN A 5 -10.01 -5.98 6.62
C ASN A 5 -10.74 -4.69 6.28
N THR A 6 -11.99 -4.78 5.83
CA THR A 6 -12.81 -3.61 5.50
C THR A 6 -13.00 -2.70 6.72
N VAL A 7 -13.31 -3.26 7.91
CA VAL A 7 -13.45 -2.46 9.14
C VAL A 7 -12.14 -1.77 9.53
N VAL A 8 -11.00 -2.47 9.41
CA VAL A 8 -9.67 -1.87 9.69
C VAL A 8 -9.39 -0.72 8.74
N LEU A 9 -9.66 -0.91 7.44
CA LEU A 9 -9.49 0.14 6.45
C LEU A 9 -10.39 1.34 6.73
N ASP A 10 -11.69 1.13 6.96
CA ASP A 10 -12.67 2.20 7.23
C ASP A 10 -12.25 3.06 8.43
N ILE A 11 -11.79 2.42 9.51
CA ILE A 11 -11.28 3.13 10.69
C ILE A 11 -10.04 3.95 10.34
N THR A 12 -9.09 3.36 9.60
CA THR A 12 -7.86 4.05 9.19
C THR A 12 -8.17 5.25 8.30
N VAL A 13 -9.06 5.08 7.33
CA VAL A 13 -9.52 6.16 6.44
C VAL A 13 -10.19 7.29 7.23
N ALA A 14 -11.09 6.96 8.16
CA ALA A 14 -11.76 7.97 8.98
C ALA A 14 -10.76 8.78 9.83
N ILE A 15 -9.72 8.12 10.34
CA ILE A 15 -8.64 8.80 11.08
C ILE A 15 -7.84 9.72 10.14
N LEU A 16 -7.47 9.26 8.95
CA LEU A 16 -6.74 10.07 7.99
C LEU A 16 -7.55 11.27 7.52
N ASP A 17 -8.83 11.09 7.22
CA ASP A 17 -9.72 12.18 6.80
C ASP A 17 -9.90 13.24 7.89
N PHE A 18 -9.94 12.81 9.15
CA PHE A 18 -10.01 13.74 10.28
C PHE A 18 -8.70 14.52 10.48
N LEU A 19 -7.57 13.82 10.50
CA LEU A 19 -6.24 14.43 10.78
C LEU A 19 -5.73 15.32 9.66
N TYR A 20 -6.05 14.96 8.41
CA TYR A 20 -5.51 15.64 7.21
C TYR A 20 -6.55 16.46 6.45
N LYS A 21 -7.65 16.85 7.09
CA LYS A 21 -8.69 17.66 6.46
C LYS A 21 -8.12 18.96 5.87
N GLY A 22 -8.25 19.14 4.54
CA GLY A 22 -7.71 20.28 3.80
C GLY A 22 -6.19 20.26 3.63
N ARG A 23 -5.57 19.11 3.79
CA ARG A 23 -4.12 18.89 3.67
C ARG A 23 -3.86 17.70 2.75
N ASP A 24 -4.27 17.80 1.49
CA ASP A 24 -4.34 16.67 0.55
C ASP A 24 -2.97 16.01 0.33
N TYR A 25 -1.90 16.76 0.04
CA TYR A 25 -0.59 16.20 -0.21
C TYR A 25 0.04 15.55 1.03
N GLN A 26 -0.24 16.05 2.25
CA GLN A 26 0.19 15.38 3.49
C GLN A 26 -0.57 14.06 3.69
N ARG A 27 -1.87 14.04 3.39
CA ARG A 27 -2.70 12.84 3.42
C ARG A 27 -2.20 11.80 2.41
N PHE A 28 -1.92 12.23 1.18
CA PHE A 28 -1.37 11.36 0.14
C PHE A 28 -0.02 10.79 0.54
N TRP A 29 0.90 11.62 1.05
CA TRP A 29 2.20 11.16 1.52
C TRP A 29 2.08 10.07 2.60
N VAL A 30 1.16 10.20 3.56
CA VAL A 30 0.92 9.16 4.57
C VAL A 30 0.27 7.94 3.96
N LEU A 31 -0.60 8.10 2.98
CA LEU A 31 -1.24 7.00 2.26
C LEU A 31 -0.20 6.14 1.53
N GLU A 32 0.72 6.77 0.78
CA GLU A 32 1.82 6.08 0.10
C GLU A 32 2.78 5.36 1.09
N GLU A 33 3.06 5.97 2.24
CA GLU A 33 3.83 5.30 3.29
C GLU A 33 3.12 4.04 3.80
N ILE A 34 1.81 4.05 3.89
CA ILE A 34 1.00 2.88 4.30
C ILE A 34 0.97 1.85 3.16
N ALA A 35 0.69 2.25 1.92
CA ALA A 35 0.57 1.36 0.77
C ALA A 35 1.87 0.59 0.50
N ARG A 36 3.01 1.24 0.62
CA ARG A 36 4.34 0.65 0.41
C ARG A 36 4.71 -0.45 1.42
N ALA A 37 4.28 -0.33 2.67
CA ALA A 37 4.74 -1.19 3.77
C ALA A 37 4.44 -2.69 3.57
N PRO A 38 3.26 -3.12 3.08
CA PRO A 38 2.95 -4.51 2.82
C PRO A 38 3.91 -5.18 1.83
N TYR A 39 4.33 -4.47 0.78
CA TYR A 39 5.24 -5.03 -0.23
C TYR A 39 6.59 -5.42 0.36
N PHE A 40 7.16 -4.59 1.24
CA PHE A 40 8.38 -4.94 1.99
C PHE A 40 8.16 -6.13 2.93
N ALA A 41 6.98 -6.22 3.55
CA ALA A 41 6.64 -7.34 4.42
C ALA A 41 6.51 -8.64 3.62
N PHE A 42 5.84 -8.61 2.46
CA PHE A 42 5.67 -9.75 1.56
C PHE A 42 7.03 -10.23 1.05
N LEU A 43 7.89 -9.33 0.58
CA LEU A 43 9.25 -9.65 0.17
C LEU A 43 10.06 -10.30 1.29
N SER A 44 9.98 -9.79 2.51
CA SER A 44 10.68 -10.33 3.67
C SER A 44 10.24 -11.75 3.99
N VAL A 45 8.95 -12.03 3.96
CA VAL A 45 8.39 -13.37 4.20
C VAL A 45 8.74 -14.33 3.06
N LEU A 46 8.63 -13.89 1.81
CA LEU A 46 9.00 -14.69 0.65
C LEU A 46 10.49 -15.05 0.71
N HIS A 47 11.36 -14.07 1.00
CA HIS A 47 12.79 -14.33 1.17
C HIS A 47 13.07 -15.33 2.30
N PHE A 48 12.37 -15.20 3.44
CA PHE A 48 12.52 -16.16 4.53
C PHE A 48 12.07 -17.57 4.12
N ARG A 49 11.00 -17.70 3.32
CA ARG A 49 10.54 -19.01 2.79
C ARG A 49 11.58 -19.68 1.90
N GLU A 50 12.43 -18.94 1.21
CA GLU A 50 13.56 -19.53 0.46
C GLU A 50 14.52 -20.31 1.34
N SER A 51 14.73 -19.88 2.60
CA SER A 51 15.56 -20.61 3.55
C SER A 51 15.02 -22.02 3.87
N MET A 52 13.73 -22.24 3.66
CA MET A 52 13.05 -23.53 3.82
C MET A 52 12.94 -24.32 2.50
N GLY A 53 13.63 -23.86 1.43
CA GLY A 53 13.60 -24.49 0.11
C GLY A 53 12.36 -24.19 -0.73
N LEU A 54 11.51 -23.25 -0.30
CA LEU A 54 10.31 -22.84 -1.02
C LEU A 54 10.67 -21.79 -2.08
N ARG A 55 11.06 -22.25 -3.25
CA ARG A 55 11.50 -21.39 -4.35
C ARG A 55 11.05 -21.99 -5.69
N GLY A 56 9.76 -21.80 -6.02
CA GLY A 56 9.20 -22.18 -7.32
C GLY A 56 9.00 -20.99 -8.27
N PRO A 57 8.51 -21.22 -9.50
CA PRO A 57 8.23 -20.15 -10.47
C PRO A 57 7.26 -19.09 -9.94
N GLU A 58 6.19 -19.49 -9.28
CA GLU A 58 5.19 -18.58 -8.68
C GLU A 58 5.81 -17.72 -7.57
N HIS A 59 6.64 -18.32 -6.73
CA HIS A 59 7.37 -17.60 -5.69
C HIS A 59 8.28 -16.51 -6.27
N LEU A 60 9.05 -16.83 -7.30
CA LEU A 60 9.92 -15.88 -7.98
C LEU A 60 9.14 -14.77 -8.70
N TYR A 61 8.00 -15.12 -9.27
CA TYR A 61 7.09 -14.14 -9.87
C TYR A 61 6.59 -13.14 -8.83
N LEU A 62 6.07 -13.62 -7.69
CA LEU A 62 5.59 -12.77 -6.60
C LEU A 62 6.70 -11.88 -6.01
N MET A 63 7.91 -12.42 -5.83
CA MET A 63 9.05 -11.61 -5.37
C MET A 63 9.35 -10.45 -6.33
N LYS A 64 9.39 -10.72 -7.64
CA LYS A 64 9.64 -9.69 -8.63
C LYS A 64 8.53 -8.65 -8.63
N GLN A 65 7.28 -9.07 -8.67
CA GLN A 65 6.10 -8.22 -8.67
C GLN A 65 6.11 -7.28 -7.45
N HIS A 66 6.27 -7.79 -6.23
CA HIS A 66 6.26 -6.95 -5.03
C HIS A 66 7.47 -6.02 -4.93
N PHE A 67 8.60 -6.41 -5.52
CA PHE A 67 9.75 -5.51 -5.64
C PHE A 67 9.42 -4.33 -6.56
N GLU A 68 8.85 -4.58 -7.73
CA GLU A 68 8.44 -3.56 -8.69
C GLU A 68 7.38 -2.63 -8.08
N GLN A 69 6.37 -3.17 -7.39
CA GLN A 69 5.37 -2.40 -6.66
C GLN A 69 6.00 -1.52 -5.58
N SER A 70 6.94 -2.05 -4.78
CA SER A 70 7.61 -1.26 -3.74
C SER A 70 8.44 -0.10 -4.28
N VAL A 71 9.01 -0.24 -5.48
CA VAL A 71 9.75 0.83 -6.17
C VAL A 71 8.77 1.89 -6.67
N ASN A 72 7.69 1.47 -7.31
CA ASN A 72 6.66 2.39 -7.82
C ASN A 72 6.03 3.22 -6.70
N GLU A 73 5.64 2.60 -5.57
CA GLU A 73 5.16 3.33 -4.37
C GLU A 73 6.19 4.35 -3.83
N THR A 74 7.48 4.05 -4.00
CA THR A 74 8.53 4.99 -3.61
C THR A 74 8.57 6.20 -4.54
N GLU A 75 8.34 6.02 -5.83
CA GLU A 75 8.24 7.11 -6.80
C GLU A 75 7.01 7.99 -6.55
N HIS A 76 5.86 7.38 -6.19
CA HIS A 76 4.67 8.12 -5.75
C HIS A 76 4.97 8.98 -4.53
N LEU A 77 5.63 8.38 -3.52
CA LEU A 77 6.02 9.07 -2.29
C LEU A 77 6.93 10.27 -2.57
N GLU A 78 7.95 10.11 -3.44
CA GLU A 78 8.86 11.19 -3.86
C GLU A 78 8.09 12.34 -4.54
N TYR A 79 7.10 12.02 -5.36
CA TYR A 79 6.23 13.04 -5.94
C TYR A 79 5.44 13.79 -4.85
N MET A 80 4.84 13.09 -3.88
CA MET A 80 4.12 13.76 -2.78
C MET A 80 5.05 14.61 -1.92
N GLU A 81 6.30 14.19 -1.71
CA GLU A 81 7.34 14.97 -1.04
C GLU A 81 7.67 16.26 -1.80
N SER A 82 7.78 16.19 -3.11
CA SER A 82 8.01 17.36 -3.98
C SER A 82 6.89 18.40 -3.87
N ARG A 83 5.68 17.96 -3.49
CA ARG A 83 4.50 18.79 -3.27
C ARG A 83 4.32 19.21 -1.81
N GLY A 84 5.31 18.94 -0.95
CA GLY A 84 5.30 19.29 0.46
C GLY A 84 4.51 18.34 1.36
N GLY A 85 4.24 17.12 0.90
CA GLY A 85 3.53 16.09 1.68
C GLY A 85 4.22 15.75 3.00
N ASN A 86 5.54 15.80 3.04
CA ASN A 86 6.37 15.53 4.22
C ASN A 86 6.82 16.79 4.97
N ALA A 87 6.21 17.96 4.76
CA ALA A 87 6.69 19.24 5.30
C ALA A 87 6.73 19.28 6.84
N TYR A 88 5.78 18.65 7.51
CA TYR A 88 5.65 18.72 8.96
C TYR A 88 6.40 17.59 9.68
N PHE A 89 7.23 17.96 10.66
CA PHE A 89 8.00 16.98 11.46
C PHE A 89 7.10 15.95 12.15
N ILE A 90 5.99 16.40 12.74
CA ILE A 90 5.08 15.52 13.48
C ILE A 90 4.46 14.45 12.56
N ASP A 91 4.06 14.83 11.33
CA ASP A 91 3.49 13.90 10.34
C ASP A 91 4.53 12.83 9.97
N ARG A 92 5.78 13.26 9.68
CA ARG A 92 6.88 12.32 9.37
C ARG A 92 7.19 11.40 10.54
N PHE A 93 7.30 11.95 11.76
CA PHE A 93 7.62 11.16 12.94
C PHE A 93 6.55 10.10 13.21
N VAL A 94 5.29 10.51 13.28
CA VAL A 94 4.18 9.61 13.59
C VAL A 94 4.00 8.58 12.47
N ALA A 95 3.95 9.00 11.20
CA ALA A 95 3.77 8.08 10.08
C ALA A 95 4.87 7.01 10.02
N LYS A 96 6.15 7.40 10.09
CA LYS A 96 7.27 6.45 10.02
C LYS A 96 7.26 5.42 11.16
N HIS A 97 6.87 5.81 12.38
CA HIS A 97 6.79 4.88 13.50
C HIS A 97 5.59 3.94 13.40
N LEU A 98 4.42 4.46 12.99
CA LEU A 98 3.23 3.64 12.79
C LEU A 98 3.41 2.67 11.62
N VAL A 99 4.02 3.10 10.53
CA VAL A 99 4.33 2.25 9.37
C VAL A 99 5.33 1.14 9.73
N LEU A 100 6.30 1.40 10.61
CA LEU A 100 7.18 0.35 11.11
C LEU A 100 6.43 -0.74 11.89
N ILE A 101 5.46 -0.35 12.72
CA ILE A 101 4.58 -1.29 13.43
C ILE A 101 3.70 -2.04 12.41
N TYR A 102 3.12 -1.32 11.46
CA TYR A 102 2.28 -1.88 10.40
C TYR A 102 3.04 -2.88 9.52
N TYR A 103 4.31 -2.61 9.21
CA TYR A 103 5.18 -3.56 8.52
C TYR A 103 5.24 -4.90 9.27
N TRP A 104 5.53 -4.90 10.58
CA TRP A 104 5.60 -6.14 11.37
C TRP A 104 4.25 -6.84 11.49
N VAL A 105 3.16 -6.09 11.57
CA VAL A 105 1.80 -6.67 11.50
C VAL A 105 1.60 -7.38 10.17
N ASN A 106 2.00 -6.78 9.04
CA ASN A 106 1.90 -7.40 7.72
C ASN A 106 2.82 -8.62 7.57
N VAL A 107 4.03 -8.62 8.14
CA VAL A 107 4.91 -9.79 8.17
C VAL A 107 4.19 -10.99 8.81
N VAL A 108 3.63 -10.79 10.00
CA VAL A 108 2.89 -11.85 10.71
C VAL A 108 1.61 -12.23 9.95
N TYR A 109 0.87 -11.24 9.46
CA TYR A 109 -0.37 -11.46 8.74
C TYR A 109 -0.17 -12.25 7.45
N TYR A 110 0.81 -11.86 6.64
CA TYR A 110 1.17 -12.58 5.41
C TYR A 110 1.75 -13.97 5.69
N TRP A 111 2.51 -14.13 6.77
CA TRP A 111 3.00 -15.44 7.20
C TRP A 111 1.85 -16.41 7.51
N LEU A 112 0.86 -15.94 8.27
CA LEU A 112 -0.27 -16.76 8.73
C LEU A 112 -1.36 -16.95 7.67
N SER A 113 -1.63 -15.93 6.86
CA SER A 113 -2.70 -15.94 5.86
C SER A 113 -2.38 -15.03 4.68
N PRO A 114 -1.56 -15.50 3.70
CA PRO A 114 -1.18 -14.69 2.54
C PRO A 114 -2.38 -14.11 1.79
N ARG A 115 -3.42 -14.93 1.58
CA ARG A 115 -4.63 -14.48 0.87
C ARG A 115 -5.36 -13.35 1.58
N ALA A 116 -5.41 -13.38 2.92
CA ALA A 116 -6.06 -12.32 3.68
C ALA A 116 -5.21 -11.04 3.72
N ALA A 117 -3.88 -11.15 3.75
CA ALA A 117 -2.97 -10.03 3.67
C ALA A 117 -3.05 -9.35 2.30
N TYR A 118 -3.06 -10.10 1.20
CA TYR A 118 -3.29 -9.56 -0.13
C TYR A 118 -4.65 -8.87 -0.28
N HIS A 119 -5.71 -9.45 0.33
CA HIS A 119 -7.01 -8.80 0.31
C HIS A 119 -6.99 -7.44 1.04
N LEU A 120 -6.28 -7.32 2.16
CA LEU A 120 -6.14 -6.03 2.85
C LEU A 120 -5.42 -5.01 1.97
N SER A 121 -4.29 -5.41 1.37
CA SER A 121 -3.55 -4.52 0.45
C SER A 121 -4.38 -4.15 -0.78
N TYR A 122 -5.10 -5.09 -1.37
CA TYR A 122 -6.05 -4.83 -2.46
C TYR A 122 -7.07 -3.73 -2.10
N GLU A 123 -7.66 -3.80 -0.89
CA GLU A 123 -8.61 -2.79 -0.41
C GLU A 123 -7.94 -1.42 -0.23
N VAL A 124 -6.68 -1.40 0.21
CA VAL A 124 -5.89 -0.16 0.35
C VAL A 124 -5.65 0.49 -1.01
N GLU A 125 -5.23 -0.27 -2.03
CA GLU A 125 -4.99 0.26 -3.38
C GLU A 125 -6.28 0.80 -4.04
N ILE A 126 -7.40 0.07 -3.91
CA ILE A 126 -8.69 0.57 -4.41
C ILE A 126 -9.06 1.89 -3.73
N HIS A 127 -8.87 2.00 -2.40
CA HIS A 127 -9.13 3.23 -1.68
C HIS A 127 -8.18 4.38 -2.11
N ALA A 128 -6.90 4.08 -2.38
CA ALA A 128 -5.95 5.05 -2.91
C ALA A 128 -6.41 5.58 -4.27
N ALA A 129 -6.75 4.70 -5.21
CA ALA A 129 -7.28 5.07 -6.52
C ALA A 129 -8.54 5.96 -6.41
N GLU A 130 -9.51 5.61 -5.54
CA GLU A 130 -10.71 6.41 -5.29
C GLU A 130 -10.37 7.80 -4.71
N THR A 131 -9.35 7.87 -3.87
CA THR A 131 -8.88 9.12 -3.26
C THR A 131 -8.30 10.05 -4.32
N TYR A 132 -7.44 9.54 -5.22
CA TYR A 132 -6.89 10.31 -6.33
C TYR A 132 -7.95 10.70 -7.37
N ALA A 133 -8.90 9.82 -7.66
CA ALA A 133 -10.02 10.14 -8.54
C ALA A 133 -10.87 11.31 -7.98
N LYS A 134 -11.16 11.30 -6.68
CA LYS A 134 -11.87 12.42 -6.02
C LYS A 134 -11.06 13.72 -6.07
N PHE A 135 -9.75 13.65 -5.84
CA PHE A 135 -8.88 14.82 -5.94
C PHE A 135 -8.90 15.44 -7.33
N LEU A 136 -8.77 14.65 -8.39
CA LEU A 136 -8.83 15.10 -9.78
C LEU A 136 -10.20 15.72 -10.13
N ALA A 137 -11.29 15.11 -9.64
CA ALA A 137 -12.64 15.63 -9.86
C ALA A 137 -12.86 17.01 -9.22
N LEU A 138 -12.23 17.29 -8.09
CA LEU A 138 -12.39 18.56 -7.35
C LEU A 138 -11.39 19.64 -7.78
N ASN A 139 -10.17 19.26 -8.14
CA ASN A 139 -9.07 20.20 -8.39
C ASN A 139 -8.71 20.35 -9.88
N GLY A 140 -9.29 19.52 -10.75
CA GLY A 140 -8.99 19.49 -12.17
C GLY A 140 -7.88 18.52 -12.54
N HIS A 141 -7.51 18.54 -13.80
CA HIS A 141 -6.56 17.59 -14.37
C HIS A 141 -5.13 17.80 -13.83
N ASP A 142 -4.47 16.71 -13.42
CA ASP A 142 -3.06 16.64 -13.06
C ASP A 142 -2.52 15.32 -13.62
N ASP A 143 -1.61 15.39 -14.60
CA ASP A 143 -1.09 14.23 -15.33
C ASP A 143 -0.42 13.23 -14.38
N LYS A 144 0.34 13.70 -13.38
CA LYS A 144 1.05 12.80 -12.46
C LYS A 144 0.10 12.12 -11.47
N ILE A 145 -0.90 12.83 -10.97
CA ILE A 145 -1.93 12.22 -10.11
C ILE A 145 -2.77 11.20 -10.91
N LEU A 146 -3.01 11.46 -12.20
CA LEU A 146 -3.69 10.50 -13.08
C LEU A 146 -2.84 9.25 -13.34
N GLU A 147 -1.53 9.42 -13.52
CA GLU A 147 -0.58 8.30 -13.63
C GLU A 147 -0.62 7.44 -12.36
N ILE A 148 -0.45 8.06 -11.18
CA ILE A 148 -0.52 7.39 -9.88
C ILE A 148 -1.84 6.64 -9.72
N LEU A 149 -2.98 7.26 -10.02
CA LEU A 149 -4.29 6.59 -9.99
C LEU A 149 -4.31 5.30 -10.82
N ASN A 150 -3.74 5.34 -12.03
CA ASN A 150 -3.68 4.15 -12.89
C ASN A 150 -2.74 3.07 -12.33
N ASP A 151 -1.66 3.47 -11.68
CA ASP A 151 -0.73 2.55 -11.02
C ASP A 151 -1.43 1.84 -9.85
N GLU A 152 -2.21 2.55 -9.01
CA GLU A 152 -3.00 1.95 -7.91
C GLU A 152 -4.02 0.92 -8.43
N LEU A 153 -4.71 1.24 -9.54
CA LEU A 153 -5.61 0.28 -10.18
C LEU A 153 -4.86 -0.93 -10.75
N HIS A 154 -3.64 -0.75 -11.22
CA HIS A 154 -2.78 -1.84 -11.67
C HIS A 154 -2.32 -2.71 -10.50
N HIS A 155 -1.84 -2.12 -9.40
CA HIS A 155 -1.45 -2.82 -8.18
C HIS A 155 -2.62 -3.62 -7.59
N SER A 156 -3.80 -3.03 -7.53
CA SER A 156 -4.99 -3.74 -7.05
C SER A 156 -5.30 -4.99 -7.87
N LYS A 157 -5.19 -4.91 -9.20
CA LYS A 157 -5.36 -6.06 -10.08
C LYS A 157 -4.30 -7.14 -9.82
N GLU A 158 -3.04 -6.76 -9.72
CA GLU A 158 -1.95 -7.70 -9.46
C GLU A 158 -2.10 -8.40 -8.09
N LEU A 159 -2.56 -7.69 -7.06
CA LEU A 159 -2.86 -8.27 -5.74
C LEU A 159 -4.04 -9.23 -5.80
N HIS A 160 -5.06 -8.92 -6.62
CA HIS A 160 -6.16 -9.84 -6.88
C HIS A 160 -5.67 -11.12 -7.56
N ASP A 161 -4.84 -10.99 -8.59
CA ASP A 161 -4.26 -12.13 -9.31
C ASP A 161 -3.36 -12.98 -8.38
N ALA A 162 -2.58 -12.34 -7.50
CA ALA A 162 -1.78 -13.01 -6.49
C ALA A 162 -2.64 -13.81 -5.48
N MET A 163 -3.83 -13.32 -5.11
CA MET A 163 -4.78 -14.07 -4.27
C MET A 163 -5.29 -15.36 -4.94
N GLU A 164 -5.44 -15.34 -6.26
CA GLU A 164 -5.89 -16.52 -7.02
C GLU A 164 -4.77 -17.54 -7.24
N MET A 165 -3.50 -17.09 -7.30
CA MET A 165 -2.32 -17.96 -7.42
C MET A 165 -2.06 -18.78 -6.14
N ILE A 166 -2.40 -18.23 -4.97
CA ILE A 166 -2.19 -18.92 -3.70
C ILE A 166 -3.30 -19.94 -3.50
N HIS A 167 -3.03 -21.16 -3.92
CA HIS A 167 -3.86 -22.30 -3.55
C HIS A 167 -3.64 -22.64 -2.08
N VAL A 168 -4.72 -22.66 -1.31
CA VAL A 168 -4.76 -23.05 0.10
C VAL A 168 -4.47 -24.54 0.24
#